data_c5043584914007a834a52ef492208e95
#
_entry.id   c5043584914007a834a52ef492208e95
#
_cell.length_a   1.000
_cell.length_b   1.000
_cell.length_c   1.000
_cell.angle_alpha   90.00
_cell.angle_beta   90.00
_cell.angle_gamma   90.00
#
_symmetry.space_group_name_H-M   'P 1'
#
loop_
_entity.id
_entity.type
_entity.pdbx_description
1 polymer ?
#
loop_
_entity_poly.entity_id
_entity_poly.type
_entity_poly.pdbx_seq_one_letter_code
_entity_poly.pdbx_strand_id
1 'polypeptide(L)'
;MAKEIKFDVDVRSKMKEGADALADAVKVTLGPKGCNVVIDKKFGAPQVTKDGVTVAKEVELEDRYANMGAQMVKEVASKTNEQAGDGTTTATVLAQAIINVGLKNVTAGANPMDLKRGIDKAVAAVVASLKKQTKKVGNDYSKIEQVGTVSANNDGNIGKLIADAMSKVKGDGVITVEEAKGTETEVKVVEGMQFDRGYISPYFMTNPDKMETVLDDCSLLICDKKISTMKDLLPILEPIAREGRALLIIAEDVDGEALTTLVVNKLRGTLKIAAVKAPGFGDRRKEMLQDIATLTGAIVVSEERGFTLENTTPDMLGRAEKVTITKDNTTIVGGAGVKEDIADRVAQIRKQIETTTSDYDKEKLQERLGKLAGGVAVLYVGAGSEIEMKEKKDRVEDALNATRAAVEEGYLPGGGVAYIRAVDALKNLKGENDDETTGIHIVARAIEEPLRQIAANAGVEGSVVIQKIREHKGDFGYNARTDEYVNMLEAGVIDPTKVARVALENAASVAGMFLTTECGIVDIPEKEPAAPAMPAGGMM
;
A
#
# COMPACT_ATOMS: atom_id res chain seq x y z
N MET A 1 -8.55 -2.44 34.94
CA MET A 1 -7.64 -1.28 34.93
C MET A 1 -8.46 -0.01 35.15
N ALA A 2 -8.00 0.92 35.98
CA ALA A 2 -8.63 2.22 36.14
C ALA A 2 -8.36 3.09 34.90
N LYS A 3 -9.28 4.02 34.60
CA LYS A 3 -9.17 4.92 33.44
C LYS A 3 -8.93 6.35 33.93
N GLU A 4 -8.08 7.07 33.25
CA GLU A 4 -7.96 8.53 33.36
C GLU A 4 -8.73 9.18 32.22
N ILE A 5 -9.47 10.26 32.51
CA ILE A 5 -10.32 10.95 31.56
C ILE A 5 -9.91 12.43 31.55
N LYS A 6 -9.63 12.97 30.37
CA LYS A 6 -9.39 14.41 30.15
C LYS A 6 -10.38 14.96 29.14
N PHE A 7 -10.70 16.24 29.29
CA PHE A 7 -11.68 16.91 28.45
C PHE A 7 -11.08 18.17 27.81
N ASP A 8 -11.77 18.67 26.77
CA ASP A 8 -11.61 19.97 26.15
C ASP A 8 -10.13 20.31 25.76
N VAL A 9 -9.63 21.44 26.18
CA VAL A 9 -8.30 21.98 25.81
C VAL A 9 -7.18 21.06 26.30
N ASP A 10 -7.33 20.45 27.47
CA ASP A 10 -6.29 19.59 28.06
C ASP A 10 -6.00 18.35 27.18
N VAL A 11 -7.05 17.68 26.71
CA VAL A 11 -6.89 16.51 25.85
C VAL A 11 -6.44 16.90 24.45
N ARG A 12 -7.04 17.96 23.88
CA ARG A 12 -6.71 18.42 22.52
C ARG A 12 -5.27 18.90 22.41
N SER A 13 -4.77 19.62 23.43
CA SER A 13 -3.38 20.09 23.46
C SER A 13 -2.41 18.91 23.47
N LYS A 14 -2.64 17.90 24.33
CA LYS A 14 -1.80 16.72 24.39
C LYS A 14 -1.82 15.88 23.12
N MET A 15 -3.00 15.64 22.58
CA MET A 15 -3.13 14.92 21.30
C MET A 15 -2.43 15.68 20.17
N LYS A 16 -2.51 17.02 20.15
CA LYS A 16 -1.79 17.84 19.19
C LYS A 16 -0.28 17.70 19.29
N GLU A 17 0.29 17.69 20.51
CA GLU A 17 1.73 17.44 20.73
C GLU A 17 2.16 16.12 20.04
N GLY A 18 1.36 15.07 20.19
CA GLY A 18 1.64 13.79 19.55
C GLY A 18 1.49 13.79 18.03
N ALA A 19 0.45 14.43 17.52
CA ALA A 19 0.25 14.59 16.08
C ALA A 19 1.40 15.38 15.43
N ASP A 20 1.86 16.46 16.09
CA ASP A 20 3.00 17.24 15.63
C ASP A 20 4.31 16.44 15.70
N ALA A 21 4.57 15.71 16.79
CA ALA A 21 5.78 14.91 16.94
C ALA A 21 5.92 13.87 15.80
N LEU A 22 4.82 13.18 15.47
CA LEU A 22 4.83 12.22 14.36
C LEU A 22 5.01 12.94 13.01
N ALA A 23 4.21 13.97 12.75
CA ALA A 23 4.25 14.67 11.47
C ALA A 23 5.60 15.35 11.22
N ASP A 24 6.22 15.92 12.27
CA ASP A 24 7.53 16.55 12.18
C ASP A 24 8.64 15.54 11.85
N ALA A 25 8.55 14.32 12.37
CA ALA A 25 9.47 13.25 12.02
C ALA A 25 9.29 12.77 10.58
N VAL A 26 8.05 12.74 10.07
CA VAL A 26 7.74 12.27 8.72
C VAL A 26 8.05 13.34 7.65
N LYS A 27 7.68 14.61 7.87
CA LYS A 27 7.75 15.67 6.85
C LYS A 27 9.15 16.01 6.34
N VAL A 28 10.22 15.66 7.12
CA VAL A 28 11.60 15.89 6.71
C VAL A 28 12.00 15.05 5.49
N THR A 29 11.24 14.01 5.18
CA THR A 29 11.48 13.12 4.04
C THR A 29 10.89 13.64 2.72
N LEU A 30 10.02 14.68 2.77
CA LEU A 30 9.22 15.12 1.63
C LEU A 30 10.06 15.83 0.56
N GLY A 31 9.87 15.42 -0.68
CA GLY A 31 10.42 16.08 -1.88
C GLY A 31 11.86 15.70 -2.20
N PRO A 32 12.41 16.25 -3.30
CA PRO A 32 13.71 15.83 -3.86
C PRO A 32 14.91 16.12 -2.95
N LYS A 33 14.79 17.08 -2.04
CA LYS A 33 15.82 17.40 -1.03
C LYS A 33 15.43 16.94 0.38
N GLY A 34 14.40 16.08 0.49
CA GLY A 34 14.05 15.39 1.73
C GLY A 34 15.18 14.50 2.23
N CYS A 35 15.31 14.38 3.55
CA CYS A 35 16.37 13.63 4.21
C CYS A 35 15.88 12.27 4.73
N ASN A 36 16.82 11.35 4.96
CA ASN A 36 16.54 10.07 5.60
C ASN A 36 16.22 10.25 7.08
N VAL A 37 15.38 9.38 7.60
CA VAL A 37 15.17 9.16 9.03
C VAL A 37 15.87 7.87 9.43
N VAL A 38 16.54 7.89 10.57
CA VAL A 38 17.20 6.71 11.16
C VAL A 38 16.36 6.21 12.31
N ILE A 39 15.99 4.94 12.26
CA ILE A 39 15.13 4.28 13.23
C ILE A 39 15.97 3.26 13.99
N ASP A 40 16.00 3.37 15.31
CA ASP A 40 16.66 2.39 16.16
C ASP A 40 15.86 1.08 16.19
N LYS A 41 16.56 -0.04 16.15
CA LYS A 41 15.96 -1.38 16.24
C LYS A 41 16.52 -2.11 17.43
N LYS A 42 15.67 -2.73 18.23
CA LYS A 42 16.06 -3.52 19.42
C LYS A 42 17.08 -4.63 19.09
N PHE A 43 17.04 -5.13 17.86
CA PHE A 43 17.96 -6.16 17.36
C PHE A 43 18.37 -5.83 15.94
N GLY A 44 19.65 -5.96 15.62
CA GLY A 44 20.22 -5.70 14.31
C GLY A 44 20.71 -4.27 14.11
N ALA A 45 20.94 -3.89 12.86
CA ALA A 45 21.37 -2.54 12.49
C ALA A 45 20.19 -1.55 12.48
N PRO A 46 20.43 -0.25 12.73
CA PRO A 46 19.41 0.77 12.56
C PRO A 46 18.84 0.76 11.13
N GLN A 47 17.55 0.98 11.02
CA GLN A 47 16.89 1.13 9.72
C GLN A 47 17.01 2.58 9.26
N VAL A 48 17.41 2.77 8.00
CA VAL A 48 17.44 4.08 7.34
C VAL A 48 16.37 4.09 6.26
N THR A 49 15.48 5.07 6.29
CA THR A 49 14.37 5.15 5.34
C THR A 49 13.97 6.58 5.03
N LYS A 50 13.33 6.78 3.87
CA LYS A 50 12.59 8.00 3.51
C LYS A 50 11.08 7.75 3.41
N ASP A 51 10.66 6.51 3.52
CA ASP A 51 9.24 6.16 3.44
C ASP A 51 8.48 6.70 4.67
N GLY A 52 7.46 7.52 4.38
CA GLY A 52 6.68 8.19 5.42
C GLY A 52 5.85 7.23 6.27
N VAL A 53 5.31 6.15 5.71
CA VAL A 53 4.52 5.18 6.50
C VAL A 53 5.41 4.36 7.42
N THR A 54 6.60 3.99 6.99
CA THR A 54 7.59 3.29 7.82
C THR A 54 8.00 4.15 9.02
N VAL A 55 8.31 5.44 8.78
CA VAL A 55 8.61 6.38 9.87
C VAL A 55 7.41 6.53 10.81
N ALA A 56 6.20 6.72 10.26
CA ALA A 56 5.01 6.90 11.08
C ALA A 56 4.69 5.70 11.96
N LYS A 57 4.91 4.48 11.48
CA LYS A 57 4.69 3.23 12.23
C LYS A 57 5.57 3.09 13.46
N GLU A 58 6.77 3.63 13.44
CA GLU A 58 7.76 3.51 14.53
C GLU A 58 7.61 4.59 15.61
N VAL A 59 6.79 5.64 15.36
CA VAL A 59 6.57 6.68 16.36
C VAL A 59 5.62 6.18 17.45
N GLU A 60 6.14 6.09 18.68
CA GLU A 60 5.41 5.75 19.88
C GLU A 60 5.86 6.69 21.01
N LEU A 61 4.91 7.28 21.75
CA LEU A 61 5.19 8.29 22.77
C LEU A 61 4.80 7.80 24.16
N GLU A 62 5.56 8.20 25.17
CA GLU A 62 5.32 7.84 26.57
C GLU A 62 4.01 8.42 27.12
N ASP A 63 3.74 9.69 26.81
CA ASP A 63 2.46 10.32 27.19
C ASP A 63 1.32 9.70 26.38
N ARG A 64 0.40 9.05 27.07
CA ARG A 64 -0.67 8.27 26.43
C ARG A 64 -1.65 9.13 25.63
N TYR A 65 -1.90 10.37 26.04
CA TYR A 65 -2.75 11.31 25.30
C TYR A 65 -2.04 11.82 24.05
N ALA A 66 -0.75 12.15 24.17
CA ALA A 66 0.07 12.50 23.02
C ALA A 66 0.15 11.31 22.05
N ASN A 67 0.36 10.09 22.57
CA ASN A 67 0.41 8.89 21.74
C ASN A 67 -0.92 8.65 20.99
N MET A 68 -2.09 8.90 21.59
CA MET A 68 -3.37 8.83 20.86
C MET A 68 -3.39 9.78 19.65
N GLY A 69 -2.90 11.01 19.82
CA GLY A 69 -2.79 11.97 18.71
C GLY A 69 -1.84 11.49 17.62
N ALA A 70 -0.68 10.94 17.99
CA ALA A 70 0.25 10.32 17.07
C ALA A 70 -0.40 9.14 16.31
N GLN A 71 -1.09 8.24 17.02
CA GLN A 71 -1.78 7.08 16.41
C GLN A 71 -2.87 7.50 15.41
N MET A 72 -3.61 8.59 15.65
CA MET A 72 -4.56 9.12 14.67
C MET A 72 -3.88 9.57 13.37
N VAL A 73 -2.74 10.25 13.45
CA VAL A 73 -1.98 10.67 12.26
C VAL A 73 -1.29 9.48 11.59
N LYS A 74 -0.83 8.49 12.36
CA LYS A 74 -0.32 7.22 11.84
C LYS A 74 -1.36 6.49 10.99
N GLU A 75 -2.63 6.53 11.39
CA GLU A 75 -3.73 5.95 10.61
C GLU A 75 -3.89 6.62 9.24
N VAL A 76 -3.66 7.96 9.15
CA VAL A 76 -3.66 8.67 7.86
C VAL A 76 -2.62 8.10 6.90
N ALA A 77 -1.38 7.94 7.38
CA ALA A 77 -0.28 7.38 6.58
C ALA A 77 -0.58 5.93 6.16
N SER A 78 -1.05 5.10 7.10
CA SER A 78 -1.36 3.68 6.85
C SER A 78 -2.48 3.51 5.81
N LYS A 79 -3.61 4.22 5.95
CA LYS A 79 -4.71 4.17 4.98
C LYS A 79 -4.31 4.69 3.59
N THR A 80 -3.47 5.73 3.54
CA THR A 80 -2.99 6.26 2.27
C THR A 80 -2.11 5.23 1.57
N ASN A 81 -1.25 4.54 2.32
CA ASN A 81 -0.44 3.45 1.79
C ASN A 81 -1.31 2.28 1.27
N GLU A 82 -2.32 1.86 2.02
CA GLU A 82 -3.24 0.78 1.60
C GLU A 82 -3.99 1.11 0.30
N GLN A 83 -4.41 2.37 0.12
CA GLN A 83 -5.28 2.77 -1.00
C GLN A 83 -4.52 3.20 -2.25
N ALA A 84 -3.36 3.85 -2.08
CA ALA A 84 -2.58 4.45 -3.17
C ALA A 84 -1.15 3.92 -3.27
N GLY A 85 -0.61 3.32 -2.20
CA GLY A 85 0.73 2.77 -2.13
C GLY A 85 1.85 3.82 -2.15
N ASP A 86 1.50 5.12 -2.14
CA ASP A 86 2.41 6.27 -2.13
C ASP A 86 1.68 7.48 -1.54
N GLY A 87 2.40 8.61 -1.31
CA GLY A 87 1.85 9.87 -0.82
C GLY A 87 1.60 9.93 0.68
N THR A 88 2.14 9.01 1.45
CA THR A 88 1.98 8.89 2.90
C THR A 88 2.50 10.11 3.64
N THR A 89 3.65 10.65 3.23
CA THR A 89 4.23 11.89 3.76
C THR A 89 3.35 13.10 3.44
N THR A 90 2.85 13.22 2.21
CA THR A 90 1.94 14.30 1.81
C THR A 90 0.65 14.27 2.63
N ALA A 91 0.07 13.09 2.84
CA ALA A 91 -1.13 12.91 3.66
C ALA A 91 -0.91 13.33 5.12
N THR A 92 0.24 12.96 5.69
CA THR A 92 0.63 13.33 7.06
C THR A 92 0.80 14.86 7.20
N VAL A 93 1.44 15.52 6.24
CA VAL A 93 1.61 16.98 6.21
C VAL A 93 0.26 17.69 6.10
N LEU A 94 -0.63 17.20 5.24
CA LEU A 94 -1.99 17.74 5.09
C LEU A 94 -2.80 17.58 6.39
N ALA A 95 -2.74 16.41 7.03
CA ALA A 95 -3.44 16.17 8.30
C ALA A 95 -2.95 17.11 9.39
N GLN A 96 -1.63 17.25 9.57
CA GLN A 96 -1.05 18.21 10.51
C GLN A 96 -1.52 19.63 10.24
N ALA A 97 -1.52 20.05 8.97
CA ALA A 97 -1.93 21.39 8.59
C ALA A 97 -3.41 21.66 8.93
N ILE A 98 -4.32 20.73 8.61
CA ILE A 98 -5.75 20.83 8.92
C ILE A 98 -5.96 20.86 10.44
N ILE A 99 -5.30 19.97 11.19
CA ILE A 99 -5.39 19.93 12.66
C ILE A 99 -4.90 21.25 13.25
N ASN A 100 -3.74 21.74 12.85
CA ASN A 100 -3.13 22.94 13.42
C ASN A 100 -3.94 24.23 13.15
N VAL A 101 -4.48 24.38 11.94
CA VAL A 101 -5.33 25.54 11.62
C VAL A 101 -6.71 25.38 12.25
N GLY A 102 -7.28 24.16 12.22
CA GLY A 102 -8.59 23.87 12.78
C GLY A 102 -8.67 24.06 14.28
N LEU A 103 -7.69 23.55 15.05
CA LEU A 103 -7.67 23.71 16.51
C LEU A 103 -7.59 25.17 16.96
N LYS A 104 -6.92 26.06 16.21
CA LYS A 104 -6.92 27.49 16.52
C LYS A 104 -8.33 28.08 16.46
N ASN A 105 -9.14 27.65 15.49
CA ASN A 105 -10.52 28.11 15.34
C ASN A 105 -11.43 27.49 16.41
N VAL A 106 -11.27 26.19 16.73
CA VAL A 106 -12.00 25.52 17.83
C VAL A 106 -11.71 26.22 19.15
N THR A 107 -10.45 26.54 19.45
CA THR A 107 -10.06 27.27 20.67
C THR A 107 -10.62 28.70 20.68
N ALA A 108 -10.81 29.31 19.52
CA ALA A 108 -11.46 30.62 19.38
C ALA A 108 -12.99 30.56 19.51
N GLY A 109 -13.59 29.38 19.69
CA GLY A 109 -15.02 29.19 19.95
C GLY A 109 -15.85 28.78 18.73
N ALA A 110 -15.23 28.45 17.59
CA ALA A 110 -15.94 27.93 16.44
C ALA A 110 -16.50 26.52 16.71
N ASN A 111 -17.68 26.23 16.19
CA ASN A 111 -18.34 24.91 16.34
C ASN A 111 -17.55 23.83 15.56
N PRO A 112 -16.95 22.83 16.24
CA PRO A 112 -16.14 21.81 15.57
C PRO A 112 -16.92 20.98 14.53
N MET A 113 -18.21 20.78 14.73
CA MET A 113 -19.06 20.00 13.83
C MET A 113 -19.32 20.77 12.52
N ASP A 114 -19.50 22.09 12.59
CA ASP A 114 -19.68 22.93 11.41
C ASP A 114 -18.35 23.14 10.68
N LEU A 115 -17.25 23.31 11.43
CA LEU A 115 -15.90 23.29 10.82
C LEU A 115 -15.69 22.01 10.00
N LYS A 116 -16.04 20.84 10.57
CA LYS A 116 -15.92 19.55 9.87
C LYS A 116 -16.76 19.51 8.59
N ARG A 117 -18.02 19.98 8.62
CA ARG A 117 -18.86 20.07 7.42
C ARG A 117 -18.24 20.94 6.34
N GLY A 118 -17.65 22.08 6.73
CA GLY A 118 -16.92 22.96 5.83
C GLY A 118 -15.68 22.31 5.22
N ILE A 119 -14.92 21.56 6.03
CA ILE A 119 -13.77 20.77 5.58
C ILE A 119 -14.22 19.72 4.55
N ASP A 120 -15.25 18.93 4.86
CA ASP A 120 -15.76 17.88 3.97
C ASP A 120 -16.22 18.49 2.61
N LYS A 121 -16.93 19.62 2.63
CA LYS A 121 -17.38 20.35 1.44
C LYS A 121 -16.20 20.87 0.61
N ALA A 122 -15.19 21.42 1.25
CA ALA A 122 -13.98 21.90 0.60
C ALA A 122 -13.17 20.78 -0.06
N VAL A 123 -12.99 19.65 0.63
CA VAL A 123 -12.29 18.48 0.10
C VAL A 123 -12.98 17.97 -1.16
N ALA A 124 -14.31 17.83 -1.16
CA ALA A 124 -15.06 17.43 -2.35
C ALA A 124 -14.81 18.39 -3.54
N ALA A 125 -14.77 19.70 -3.30
CA ALA A 125 -14.49 20.71 -4.34
C ALA A 125 -13.03 20.62 -4.86
N VAL A 126 -12.05 20.42 -3.97
CA VAL A 126 -10.64 20.26 -4.33
C VAL A 126 -10.46 18.98 -5.15
N VAL A 127 -11.02 17.86 -4.71
CA VAL A 127 -10.98 16.57 -5.44
C VAL A 127 -11.59 16.70 -6.84
N ALA A 128 -12.73 17.38 -6.98
CA ALA A 128 -13.32 17.67 -8.28
C ALA A 128 -12.42 18.54 -9.16
N SER A 129 -11.69 19.49 -8.57
CA SER A 129 -10.69 20.32 -9.27
C SER A 129 -9.48 19.49 -9.71
N LEU A 130 -8.94 18.62 -8.86
CA LEU A 130 -7.83 17.72 -9.20
C LEU A 130 -8.23 16.81 -10.37
N LYS A 131 -9.41 16.19 -10.34
CA LYS A 131 -9.93 15.37 -11.44
C LYS A 131 -10.04 16.15 -12.77
N LYS A 132 -10.38 17.43 -12.74
CA LYS A 132 -10.41 18.29 -13.95
C LYS A 132 -9.01 18.59 -14.51
N GLN A 133 -8.00 18.67 -13.65
CA GLN A 133 -6.60 18.90 -14.04
C GLN A 133 -5.92 17.64 -14.58
N THR A 134 -6.49 16.47 -14.32
CA THR A 134 -5.91 15.15 -14.63
C THR A 134 -5.69 14.96 -16.11
N LYS A 135 -4.50 14.45 -16.45
CA LYS A 135 -4.13 13.97 -17.79
C LYS A 135 -3.97 12.45 -17.75
N LYS A 136 -4.49 11.76 -18.78
CA LYS A 136 -4.36 10.30 -18.87
C LYS A 136 -2.96 9.92 -19.33
N VAL A 137 -2.41 8.85 -18.75
CA VAL A 137 -1.12 8.27 -19.17
C VAL A 137 -1.26 7.61 -20.55
N GLY A 138 -2.34 6.85 -20.77
CA GLY A 138 -2.52 6.07 -22.00
C GLY A 138 -1.37 5.07 -22.22
N ASN A 139 -0.83 5.02 -23.45
CA ASN A 139 0.29 4.16 -23.80
C ASN A 139 1.65 4.90 -23.78
N ASP A 140 1.73 6.02 -23.06
CA ASP A 140 2.96 6.82 -23.00
C ASP A 140 3.87 6.34 -21.86
N TYR A 141 4.76 5.40 -22.16
CA TYR A 141 5.73 4.87 -21.20
C TYR A 141 6.71 5.94 -20.70
N SER A 142 6.89 7.06 -21.42
CA SER A 142 7.72 8.17 -20.92
C SER A 142 7.07 8.84 -19.69
N LYS A 143 5.75 8.88 -19.63
CA LYS A 143 5.04 9.38 -18.44
C LYS A 143 5.15 8.42 -17.26
N ILE A 144 5.13 7.13 -17.51
CA ILE A 144 5.38 6.10 -16.49
C ILE A 144 6.80 6.25 -15.92
N GLU A 145 7.81 6.41 -16.79
CA GLU A 145 9.19 6.68 -16.39
C GLU A 145 9.30 7.94 -15.52
N GLN A 146 8.63 9.03 -15.91
CA GLN A 146 8.62 10.29 -15.16
C GLN A 146 7.99 10.13 -13.79
N VAL A 147 6.81 9.51 -13.69
CA VAL A 147 6.15 9.22 -12.40
C VAL A 147 7.06 8.37 -11.51
N GLY A 148 7.56 7.26 -12.04
CA GLY A 148 8.45 6.37 -11.30
C GLY A 148 9.73 7.06 -10.85
N THR A 149 10.30 7.94 -11.69
CA THR A 149 11.47 8.74 -11.33
C THR A 149 11.18 9.68 -10.16
N VAL A 150 10.07 10.42 -10.21
CA VAL A 150 9.70 11.38 -9.14
C VAL A 150 9.44 10.65 -7.82
N SER A 151 8.65 9.58 -7.84
CA SER A 151 8.36 8.78 -6.64
C SER A 151 9.61 8.08 -6.08
N ALA A 152 10.53 7.65 -6.96
CA ALA A 152 11.84 7.10 -6.57
C ALA A 152 12.86 8.17 -6.12
N ASN A 153 12.44 9.32 -5.60
CA ASN A 153 13.34 10.42 -5.20
C ASN A 153 14.26 10.92 -6.32
N ASN A 154 13.72 11.03 -7.55
CA ASN A 154 14.42 11.44 -8.76
C ASN A 154 15.53 10.46 -9.23
N ASP A 155 15.41 9.19 -8.91
CA ASP A 155 16.26 8.13 -9.48
C ASP A 155 15.71 7.69 -10.84
N GLY A 156 16.27 8.26 -11.93
CA GLY A 156 15.86 7.96 -13.30
C GLY A 156 16.11 6.50 -13.71
N ASN A 157 17.05 5.79 -13.06
CA ASN A 157 17.28 4.39 -13.35
C ASN A 157 16.10 3.53 -12.88
N ILE A 158 15.55 3.83 -11.70
CA ILE A 158 14.36 3.13 -11.17
C ILE A 158 13.16 3.43 -12.05
N GLY A 159 12.92 4.70 -12.42
CA GLY A 159 11.82 5.07 -13.31
C GLY A 159 11.87 4.34 -14.65
N LYS A 160 13.05 4.28 -15.27
CA LYS A 160 13.27 3.56 -16.52
C LYS A 160 13.02 2.05 -16.38
N LEU A 161 13.55 1.43 -15.31
CA LEU A 161 13.35 -0.01 -15.06
C LEU A 161 11.87 -0.36 -14.91
N ILE A 162 11.09 0.49 -14.22
CA ILE A 162 9.64 0.29 -14.07
C ILE A 162 8.92 0.44 -15.42
N ALA A 163 9.26 1.47 -16.20
CA ALA A 163 8.69 1.67 -17.54
C ALA A 163 9.02 0.50 -18.48
N ASP A 164 10.24 0.01 -18.45
CA ASP A 164 10.69 -1.17 -19.22
C ASP A 164 9.93 -2.43 -18.77
N ALA A 165 9.75 -2.63 -17.44
CA ALA A 165 8.97 -3.74 -16.91
C ALA A 165 7.52 -3.67 -17.38
N MET A 166 6.85 -2.52 -17.25
CA MET A 166 5.46 -2.33 -17.69
C MET A 166 5.29 -2.53 -19.20
N SER A 167 6.28 -2.13 -20.00
CA SER A 167 6.25 -2.34 -21.45
C SER A 167 6.32 -3.82 -21.83
N LYS A 168 7.06 -4.63 -21.07
CA LYS A 168 7.25 -6.08 -21.31
C LYS A 168 6.02 -6.89 -20.97
N VAL A 169 5.38 -6.58 -19.84
CA VAL A 169 4.19 -7.34 -19.39
C VAL A 169 2.87 -6.80 -19.92
N LYS A 170 2.88 -5.66 -20.63
CA LYS A 170 1.70 -4.94 -21.16
C LYS A 170 0.70 -4.59 -20.04
N GLY A 171 -0.48 -4.01 -20.42
CA GLY A 171 -1.40 -3.38 -19.46
C GLY A 171 -1.93 -4.27 -18.32
N ASP A 172 -2.04 -5.58 -18.54
CA ASP A 172 -2.60 -6.53 -17.56
C ASP A 172 -1.52 -7.34 -16.83
N GLY A 173 -0.25 -7.09 -17.11
CA GLY A 173 0.86 -7.84 -16.51
C GLY A 173 1.19 -7.39 -15.10
N VAL A 174 1.65 -8.34 -14.30
CA VAL A 174 2.03 -8.12 -12.90
C VAL A 174 3.51 -7.80 -12.80
N ILE A 175 3.85 -6.84 -11.93
CA ILE A 175 5.23 -6.52 -11.58
C ILE A 175 5.40 -6.76 -10.08
N THR A 176 6.42 -7.52 -9.69
CA THR A 176 6.83 -7.75 -8.31
C THR A 176 8.24 -7.24 -8.07
N VAL A 177 8.56 -6.92 -6.82
CA VAL A 177 9.89 -6.44 -6.41
C VAL A 177 10.53 -7.47 -5.50
N GLU A 178 11.74 -7.93 -5.86
CA GLU A 178 12.47 -8.93 -5.14
C GLU A 178 13.90 -8.49 -4.86
N GLU A 179 14.54 -9.10 -3.88
CA GLU A 179 15.94 -8.87 -3.58
C GLU A 179 16.84 -9.65 -4.54
N ALA A 180 17.80 -8.97 -5.18
CA ALA A 180 18.79 -9.62 -6.00
C ALA A 180 19.85 -10.33 -5.11
N LYS A 181 20.42 -11.41 -5.61
CA LYS A 181 21.57 -12.06 -4.95
C LYS A 181 22.88 -11.27 -5.12
N GLY A 182 22.89 -10.26 -5.98
CA GLY A 182 24.04 -9.43 -6.31
C GLY A 182 23.78 -7.94 -6.13
N THR A 183 24.71 -7.11 -6.58
CA THR A 183 24.63 -5.64 -6.44
C THR A 183 23.87 -4.95 -7.57
N GLU A 184 23.61 -5.66 -8.67
CA GLU A 184 22.95 -5.09 -9.84
C GLU A 184 21.42 -5.22 -9.74
N THR A 185 20.73 -4.17 -10.17
CA THR A 185 19.27 -4.17 -10.27
C THR A 185 18.86 -4.52 -11.69
N GLU A 186 18.02 -5.54 -11.86
CA GLU A 186 17.60 -6.04 -13.19
C GLU A 186 16.10 -6.37 -13.23
N VAL A 187 15.54 -6.46 -14.46
CA VAL A 187 14.15 -6.88 -14.71
C VAL A 187 14.16 -8.18 -15.49
N LYS A 188 13.52 -9.20 -14.92
CA LYS A 188 13.27 -10.49 -15.60
C LYS A 188 11.77 -10.71 -15.73
N VAL A 189 11.35 -11.25 -16.86
CA VAL A 189 9.98 -11.74 -17.05
C VAL A 189 10.02 -13.25 -16.86
N VAL A 190 9.19 -13.74 -15.95
CA VAL A 190 9.07 -15.15 -15.60
C VAL A 190 7.64 -15.64 -15.81
N GLU A 191 7.47 -16.93 -15.93
CA GLU A 191 6.15 -17.55 -15.94
C GLU A 191 5.44 -17.28 -14.62
N GLY A 192 4.23 -16.74 -14.67
CA GLY A 192 3.51 -16.39 -13.45
C GLY A 192 2.16 -15.74 -13.76
N MET A 193 1.35 -15.59 -12.73
CA MET A 193 0.07 -14.90 -12.83
C MET A 193 -0.41 -14.34 -11.50
N GLN A 194 -1.32 -13.38 -11.55
CA GLN A 194 -2.04 -12.87 -10.38
C GLN A 194 -3.54 -13.08 -10.55
N PHE A 195 -4.21 -13.38 -9.44
CA PHE A 195 -5.67 -13.41 -9.38
C PHE A 195 -6.20 -12.76 -8.11
N ASP A 196 -7.41 -12.26 -8.19
CA ASP A 196 -8.11 -11.45 -7.18
C ASP A 196 -8.76 -12.33 -6.09
N ARG A 197 -7.93 -13.02 -5.31
CA ARG A 197 -8.30 -13.71 -4.07
C ARG A 197 -7.14 -13.62 -3.10
N GLY A 198 -7.41 -13.14 -1.91
CA GLY A 198 -6.44 -13.07 -0.82
C GLY A 198 -6.54 -14.28 0.11
N TYR A 199 -5.76 -14.23 1.19
CA TYR A 199 -5.78 -15.29 2.22
C TYR A 199 -7.15 -15.41 2.89
N ILE A 200 -7.59 -16.64 3.14
CA ILE A 200 -8.88 -16.93 3.82
C ILE A 200 -8.85 -16.45 5.27
N SER A 201 -7.68 -16.44 5.91
CA SER A 201 -7.51 -16.03 7.29
C SER A 201 -6.28 -15.13 7.47
N PRO A 202 -6.39 -14.01 8.21
CA PRO A 202 -5.24 -13.16 8.55
C PRO A 202 -4.14 -13.89 9.31
N TYR A 203 -4.46 -14.99 9.98
CA TYR A 203 -3.47 -15.81 10.70
C TYR A 203 -2.47 -16.51 9.77
N PHE A 204 -2.70 -16.55 8.47
CA PHE A 204 -1.72 -17.04 7.50
C PHE A 204 -0.59 -16.05 7.20
N MET A 205 -0.73 -14.77 7.56
CA MET A 205 0.31 -13.75 7.32
C MET A 205 1.67 -14.18 7.86
N THR A 206 2.71 -14.01 7.04
CA THR A 206 4.11 -14.19 7.42
C THR A 206 4.78 -12.84 7.72
N ASN A 207 4.27 -11.77 7.13
CA ASN A 207 4.71 -10.38 7.35
C ASN A 207 3.51 -9.52 7.75
N PRO A 208 3.31 -9.27 9.07
CA PRO A 208 2.21 -8.45 9.55
C PRO A 208 2.32 -6.97 9.13
N ASP A 209 3.54 -6.44 8.96
CA ASP A 209 3.76 -5.03 8.62
C ASP A 209 3.28 -4.69 7.22
N LYS A 210 3.46 -5.63 6.27
CA LYS A 210 2.97 -5.53 4.90
C LYS A 210 1.59 -6.20 4.71
N MET A 211 1.04 -6.84 5.75
CA MET A 211 -0.21 -7.63 5.70
C MET A 211 -0.19 -8.67 4.57
N GLU A 212 0.93 -9.38 4.41
CA GLU A 212 1.13 -10.36 3.35
C GLU A 212 1.60 -11.72 3.87
N THR A 213 1.33 -12.73 3.08
CA THR A 213 1.88 -14.09 3.23
C THR A 213 2.84 -14.35 2.09
N VAL A 214 4.08 -14.68 2.40
CA VAL A 214 5.11 -15.05 1.41
C VAL A 214 5.46 -16.52 1.62
N LEU A 215 5.40 -17.30 0.54
CA LEU A 215 5.73 -18.72 0.51
C LEU A 215 6.78 -18.94 -0.59
N ASP A 216 8.00 -19.26 -0.20
CA ASP A 216 9.10 -19.59 -1.11
C ASP A 216 9.17 -21.09 -1.37
N ASP A 217 9.60 -21.51 -2.56
CA ASP A 217 9.62 -22.92 -3.04
C ASP A 217 8.31 -23.64 -2.70
N CYS A 218 7.22 -23.07 -3.21
CA CYS A 218 5.88 -23.40 -2.78
C CYS A 218 5.28 -24.55 -3.62
N SER A 219 4.74 -25.57 -2.94
CA SER A 219 3.85 -26.56 -3.55
C SER A 219 2.42 -26.00 -3.60
N LEU A 220 1.66 -26.33 -4.65
CA LEU A 220 0.29 -25.85 -4.84
C LEU A 220 -0.69 -27.02 -4.93
N LEU A 221 -1.66 -27.07 -4.02
CA LEU A 221 -2.83 -27.94 -4.11
C LEU A 221 -3.98 -27.18 -4.74
N ILE A 222 -4.50 -27.67 -5.85
CA ILE A 222 -5.59 -27.03 -6.58
C ILE A 222 -6.81 -27.96 -6.55
N CYS A 223 -7.90 -27.50 -5.92
CA CYS A 223 -9.12 -28.28 -5.72
C CYS A 223 -10.36 -27.47 -6.15
N ASP A 224 -11.30 -28.08 -6.84
CA ASP A 224 -12.54 -27.43 -7.27
C ASP A 224 -13.66 -27.50 -6.23
N LYS A 225 -13.41 -28.16 -5.08
CA LYS A 225 -14.37 -28.32 -3.99
C LYS A 225 -13.98 -27.54 -2.74
N LYS A 226 -14.97 -27.41 -1.86
CA LYS A 226 -14.79 -26.92 -0.51
C LYS A 226 -14.11 -27.98 0.36
N ILE A 227 -13.17 -27.55 1.19
CA ILE A 227 -12.42 -28.38 2.13
C ILE A 227 -12.82 -28.02 3.55
N SER A 228 -13.49 -28.91 4.26
CA SER A 228 -13.96 -28.71 5.62
C SER A 228 -13.37 -29.69 6.63
N THR A 229 -12.91 -30.85 6.14
CA THR A 229 -12.42 -31.98 6.96
C THR A 229 -10.91 -32.07 6.85
N MET A 230 -10.23 -32.15 7.99
CA MET A 230 -8.78 -32.27 8.04
C MET A 230 -8.27 -33.62 7.52
N LYS A 231 -9.07 -34.67 7.73
CA LYS A 231 -8.72 -36.05 7.34
C LYS A 231 -8.36 -36.17 5.85
N ASP A 232 -9.08 -35.42 5.00
CA ASP A 232 -8.92 -35.49 3.54
C ASP A 232 -7.58 -34.87 3.08
N LEU A 233 -6.99 -33.99 3.89
CA LEU A 233 -5.73 -33.32 3.62
C LEU A 233 -4.49 -34.07 4.15
N LEU A 234 -4.65 -35.03 5.05
CA LEU A 234 -3.52 -35.74 5.69
C LEU A 234 -2.54 -36.36 4.70
N PRO A 235 -3.00 -37.05 3.61
CA PRO A 235 -2.09 -37.66 2.64
C PRO A 235 -1.12 -36.66 1.98
N ILE A 236 -1.52 -35.37 1.90
CA ILE A 236 -0.72 -34.31 1.31
C ILE A 236 0.13 -33.60 2.37
N LEU A 237 -0.45 -33.34 3.54
CA LEU A 237 0.20 -32.55 4.58
C LEU A 237 1.36 -33.27 5.24
N GLU A 238 1.27 -34.59 5.44
CA GLU A 238 2.34 -35.37 6.04
C GLU A 238 3.66 -35.34 5.23
N PRO A 239 3.65 -35.63 3.91
CA PRO A 239 4.85 -35.50 3.10
C PRO A 239 5.42 -34.07 3.08
N ILE A 240 4.57 -33.08 2.88
CA ILE A 240 4.97 -31.66 2.85
C ILE A 240 5.62 -31.22 4.17
N ALA A 241 5.03 -31.63 5.31
CA ALA A 241 5.60 -31.34 6.63
C ALA A 241 6.97 -31.98 6.83
N ARG A 242 7.15 -33.24 6.37
CA ARG A 242 8.44 -33.94 6.44
C ARG A 242 9.52 -33.29 5.59
N GLU A 243 9.15 -32.78 4.41
CA GLU A 243 10.05 -32.06 3.52
C GLU A 243 10.34 -30.62 3.99
N GLY A 244 9.53 -30.06 4.91
CA GLY A 244 9.65 -28.68 5.37
C GLY A 244 9.28 -27.64 4.32
N ARG A 245 8.59 -28.06 3.26
CA ARG A 245 8.18 -27.22 2.12
C ARG A 245 6.98 -26.35 2.46
N ALA A 246 6.85 -25.24 1.75
CA ALA A 246 5.65 -24.42 1.82
C ALA A 246 4.52 -25.03 0.96
N LEU A 247 3.26 -24.85 1.39
CA LEU A 247 2.07 -25.31 0.67
C LEU A 247 1.06 -24.18 0.56
N LEU A 248 0.60 -23.89 -0.66
CA LEU A 248 -0.59 -23.10 -0.92
C LEU A 248 -1.76 -24.02 -1.27
N ILE A 249 -2.88 -23.87 -0.60
CA ILE A 249 -4.15 -24.53 -0.94
C ILE A 249 -5.03 -23.53 -1.70
N ILE A 250 -5.42 -23.86 -2.92
CA ILE A 250 -6.39 -23.11 -3.73
C ILE A 250 -7.62 -24.00 -3.86
N ALA A 251 -8.71 -23.62 -3.18
CA ALA A 251 -9.93 -24.42 -3.15
C ALA A 251 -11.17 -23.54 -3.31
N GLU A 252 -12.34 -24.13 -3.59
CA GLU A 252 -13.59 -23.36 -3.60
C GLU A 252 -13.76 -22.56 -2.30
N ASP A 253 -13.54 -23.22 -1.17
CA ASP A 253 -13.45 -22.65 0.17
C ASP A 253 -12.66 -23.59 1.08
N VAL A 254 -12.12 -23.04 2.17
CA VAL A 254 -11.55 -23.86 3.26
C VAL A 254 -12.13 -23.33 4.57
N ASP A 255 -12.84 -24.18 5.31
CA ASP A 255 -13.50 -23.77 6.55
C ASP A 255 -13.47 -24.87 7.63
N GLY A 256 -14.24 -24.66 8.69
CA GLY A 256 -14.48 -25.63 9.76
C GLY A 256 -13.21 -26.14 10.43
N GLU A 257 -13.15 -27.45 10.61
CA GLU A 257 -12.03 -28.14 11.24
C GLU A 257 -10.74 -27.99 10.42
N ALA A 258 -10.83 -28.06 9.09
CA ALA A 258 -9.68 -27.95 8.22
C ALA A 258 -8.98 -26.60 8.41
N LEU A 259 -9.72 -25.48 8.30
CA LEU A 259 -9.16 -24.13 8.47
C LEU A 259 -8.53 -23.96 9.86
N THR A 260 -9.24 -24.37 10.91
CA THR A 260 -8.75 -24.22 12.28
C THR A 260 -7.44 -24.96 12.49
N THR A 261 -7.36 -26.20 12.00
CA THR A 261 -6.17 -27.03 12.16
C THR A 261 -4.98 -26.50 11.34
N LEU A 262 -5.21 -26.03 10.11
CA LEU A 262 -4.18 -25.41 9.29
C LEU A 262 -3.60 -24.15 9.97
N VAL A 263 -4.46 -23.27 10.49
CA VAL A 263 -4.06 -22.06 11.22
C VAL A 263 -3.25 -22.41 12.48
N VAL A 264 -3.70 -23.37 13.28
CA VAL A 264 -2.99 -23.80 14.51
C VAL A 264 -1.60 -24.35 14.18
N ASN A 265 -1.48 -25.19 13.15
CA ASN A 265 -0.19 -25.77 12.76
C ASN A 265 0.75 -24.72 12.16
N LYS A 266 0.23 -23.74 11.42
CA LYS A 266 1.00 -22.58 10.94
C LYS A 266 1.53 -21.74 12.12
N LEU A 267 0.68 -21.41 13.09
CA LEU A 267 1.07 -20.63 14.26
C LEU A 267 2.10 -21.36 15.14
N ARG A 268 2.03 -22.68 15.20
CA ARG A 268 3.03 -23.53 15.89
C ARG A 268 4.34 -23.67 15.11
N GLY A 269 4.41 -23.18 13.87
CA GLY A 269 5.57 -23.34 12.99
C GLY A 269 5.78 -24.75 12.44
N THR A 270 4.81 -25.65 12.61
CA THR A 270 4.88 -27.04 12.12
C THR A 270 4.65 -27.11 10.61
N LEU A 271 3.85 -26.20 10.06
CA LEU A 271 3.55 -26.10 8.63
C LEU A 271 3.79 -24.68 8.13
N LYS A 272 4.41 -24.56 6.97
CA LYS A 272 4.49 -23.33 6.18
C LYS A 272 3.33 -23.36 5.19
N ILE A 273 2.18 -22.84 5.56
CA ILE A 273 0.95 -23.03 4.79
C ILE A 273 0.09 -21.79 4.70
N ALA A 274 -0.60 -21.64 3.59
CA ALA A 274 -1.69 -20.68 3.42
C ALA A 274 -2.83 -21.31 2.59
N ALA A 275 -4.01 -20.74 2.70
CA ALA A 275 -5.17 -21.12 1.91
C ALA A 275 -5.86 -19.90 1.33
N VAL A 276 -6.27 -20.00 0.06
CA VAL A 276 -6.98 -18.95 -0.69
C VAL A 276 -8.20 -19.56 -1.39
N LYS A 277 -9.22 -18.75 -1.62
CA LYS A 277 -10.35 -19.16 -2.42
C LYS A 277 -10.00 -19.19 -3.90
N ALA A 278 -10.54 -20.17 -4.62
CA ALA A 278 -10.42 -20.25 -6.06
C ALA A 278 -11.03 -19.00 -6.73
N PRO A 279 -10.38 -18.43 -7.75
CA PRO A 279 -10.91 -17.29 -8.48
C PRO A 279 -12.10 -17.67 -9.36
N GLY A 280 -13.04 -16.74 -9.55
CA GLY A 280 -14.24 -16.95 -10.37
C GLY A 280 -15.34 -17.78 -9.69
N PHE A 281 -16.39 -18.08 -10.45
CA PHE A 281 -17.56 -18.87 -10.03
C PHE A 281 -18.01 -19.81 -11.14
N GLY A 282 -18.62 -20.95 -10.77
CA GLY A 282 -19.15 -21.94 -11.73
C GLY A 282 -18.08 -22.44 -12.71
N ASP A 283 -18.42 -22.52 -13.99
CA ASP A 283 -17.52 -23.01 -15.03
C ASP A 283 -16.27 -22.14 -15.21
N ARG A 284 -16.38 -20.83 -14.99
CA ARG A 284 -15.22 -19.93 -15.02
C ARG A 284 -14.20 -20.28 -13.94
N ARG A 285 -14.64 -20.66 -12.73
CA ARG A 285 -13.74 -21.12 -11.68
C ARG A 285 -12.96 -22.34 -12.12
N LYS A 286 -13.62 -23.33 -12.74
CA LYS A 286 -12.97 -24.54 -13.25
C LYS A 286 -11.91 -24.21 -14.30
N GLU A 287 -12.23 -23.28 -15.21
CA GLU A 287 -11.31 -22.83 -16.24
C GLU A 287 -10.10 -22.06 -15.67
N MET A 288 -10.31 -21.21 -14.67
CA MET A 288 -9.20 -20.49 -14.00
C MET A 288 -8.34 -21.44 -13.16
N LEU A 289 -8.93 -22.42 -12.48
CA LEU A 289 -8.16 -23.47 -11.78
C LEU A 289 -7.30 -24.27 -12.77
N GLN A 290 -7.82 -24.55 -13.97
CA GLN A 290 -7.04 -25.22 -15.01
C GLN A 290 -5.91 -24.34 -15.54
N ASP A 291 -6.11 -23.02 -15.67
CA ASP A 291 -5.06 -22.09 -16.08
C ASP A 291 -3.92 -22.05 -15.04
N ILE A 292 -4.27 -22.02 -13.73
CA ILE A 292 -3.31 -22.07 -12.63
C ILE A 292 -2.57 -23.41 -12.62
N ALA A 293 -3.30 -24.52 -12.83
CA ALA A 293 -2.73 -25.85 -12.88
C ALA A 293 -1.73 -26.00 -14.02
N THR A 294 -2.08 -25.53 -15.22
CA THR A 294 -1.17 -25.53 -16.38
C THR A 294 0.08 -24.71 -16.12
N LEU A 295 -0.07 -23.52 -15.50
CA LEU A 295 1.06 -22.65 -15.15
C LEU A 295 2.02 -23.28 -14.14
N THR A 296 1.52 -24.05 -13.20
CA THR A 296 2.31 -24.59 -12.07
C THR A 296 2.67 -26.06 -12.21
N GLY A 297 2.16 -26.72 -13.26
CA GLY A 297 2.33 -28.15 -13.47
C GLY A 297 1.47 -29.02 -12.53
N ALA A 298 0.41 -28.45 -11.94
CA ALA A 298 -0.49 -29.17 -11.05
C ALA A 298 -1.55 -29.97 -11.81
N ILE A 299 -2.17 -30.90 -11.08
CA ILE A 299 -3.42 -31.53 -11.49
C ILE A 299 -4.56 -30.95 -10.65
N VAL A 300 -5.63 -30.48 -11.30
CA VAL A 300 -6.83 -30.03 -10.58
C VAL A 300 -7.53 -31.24 -9.96
N VAL A 301 -7.61 -31.27 -8.63
CA VAL A 301 -8.35 -32.29 -7.89
C VAL A 301 -9.83 -32.02 -8.03
N SER A 302 -10.51 -32.86 -8.81
CA SER A 302 -11.94 -32.74 -9.13
C SER A 302 -12.54 -34.14 -9.26
N GLU A 303 -13.66 -34.36 -8.58
CA GLU A 303 -14.39 -35.65 -8.69
C GLU A 303 -14.93 -35.89 -10.10
N GLU A 304 -15.27 -34.84 -10.84
CA GLU A 304 -15.67 -34.96 -12.24
C GLU A 304 -14.57 -35.58 -13.12
N ARG A 305 -13.31 -35.42 -12.70
CA ARG A 305 -12.12 -35.99 -13.35
C ARG A 305 -11.64 -37.29 -12.71
N GLY A 306 -12.33 -37.77 -11.68
CA GLY A 306 -11.98 -38.98 -10.95
C GLY A 306 -10.91 -38.80 -9.88
N PHE A 307 -10.54 -37.56 -9.52
CA PHE A 307 -9.56 -37.26 -8.48
C PHE A 307 -10.26 -36.81 -7.18
N THR A 308 -9.87 -37.40 -6.07
CA THR A 308 -10.33 -37.00 -4.72
C THR A 308 -9.15 -36.56 -3.86
N LEU A 309 -9.39 -35.73 -2.84
CA LEU A 309 -8.33 -35.31 -1.91
C LEU A 309 -7.65 -36.49 -1.22
N GLU A 310 -8.40 -37.51 -0.85
CA GLU A 310 -7.89 -38.70 -0.19
C GLU A 310 -6.88 -39.47 -1.05
N ASN A 311 -7.04 -39.44 -2.38
CA ASN A 311 -6.18 -40.12 -3.35
C ASN A 311 -5.13 -39.18 -4.00
N THR A 312 -5.01 -37.95 -3.50
CA THR A 312 -4.05 -36.98 -4.02
C THR A 312 -2.65 -37.29 -3.50
N THR A 313 -1.70 -37.35 -4.43
CA THR A 313 -0.28 -37.62 -4.14
C THR A 313 0.56 -36.35 -4.33
N PRO A 314 1.77 -36.26 -3.75
CA PRO A 314 2.67 -35.11 -3.94
C PRO A 314 3.00 -34.80 -5.40
N ASP A 315 2.99 -35.78 -6.29
CA ASP A 315 3.26 -35.59 -7.73
C ASP A 315 2.14 -34.88 -8.47
N MET A 316 0.95 -34.77 -7.87
CA MET A 316 -0.18 -34.03 -8.41
C MET A 316 -0.14 -32.53 -8.02
N LEU A 317 0.75 -32.18 -7.10
CA LEU A 317 0.91 -30.80 -6.65
C LEU A 317 1.70 -30.00 -7.68
N GLY A 318 1.24 -28.78 -7.93
CA GLY A 318 2.02 -27.81 -8.69
C GLY A 318 3.19 -27.25 -7.87
N ARG A 319 4.07 -26.51 -8.56
CA ARG A 319 5.20 -25.82 -7.93
C ARG A 319 5.34 -24.40 -8.45
N ALA A 320 5.81 -23.53 -7.57
CA ALA A 320 6.19 -22.17 -7.92
C ALA A 320 7.43 -21.75 -7.11
N GLU A 321 8.27 -20.91 -7.68
CA GLU A 321 9.43 -20.35 -6.98
C GLU A 321 8.98 -19.52 -5.79
N LYS A 322 7.91 -18.74 -5.97
CA LYS A 322 7.37 -17.87 -4.92
C LYS A 322 5.87 -17.65 -5.08
N VAL A 323 5.17 -17.55 -3.96
CA VAL A 323 3.77 -17.11 -3.92
C VAL A 323 3.64 -16.00 -2.88
N THR A 324 3.06 -14.86 -3.29
CA THR A 324 2.76 -13.74 -2.42
C THR A 324 1.24 -13.56 -2.36
N ILE A 325 0.69 -13.55 -1.15
CA ILE A 325 -0.75 -13.43 -0.91
C ILE A 325 -0.99 -12.20 -0.04
N THR A 326 -1.77 -11.26 -0.54
CA THR A 326 -2.27 -10.10 0.22
C THR A 326 -3.70 -10.35 0.68
N LYS A 327 -4.34 -9.35 1.25
CA LYS A 327 -5.76 -9.41 1.62
C LYS A 327 -6.67 -9.68 0.41
N ASP A 328 -6.31 -9.17 -0.76
CA ASP A 328 -7.19 -9.16 -1.94
C ASP A 328 -6.66 -9.98 -3.11
N ASN A 329 -5.35 -10.24 -3.18
CA ASN A 329 -4.70 -10.84 -4.33
C ASN A 329 -3.76 -11.97 -3.97
N THR A 330 -3.60 -12.92 -4.90
CA THR A 330 -2.57 -13.96 -4.89
C THR A 330 -1.74 -13.88 -6.16
N THR A 331 -0.42 -13.73 -6.01
CA THR A 331 0.56 -13.67 -7.09
C THR A 331 1.44 -14.90 -7.06
N ILE A 332 1.48 -15.65 -8.17
CA ILE A 332 2.34 -16.83 -8.38
C ILE A 332 3.47 -16.40 -9.29
N VAL A 333 4.70 -16.65 -8.88
CA VAL A 333 5.94 -16.29 -9.61
C VAL A 333 6.76 -17.55 -9.84
N GLY A 334 7.26 -17.75 -11.06
CA GLY A 334 8.09 -18.90 -11.41
C GLY A 334 7.32 -20.22 -11.33
N GLY A 335 6.16 -20.30 -11.98
CA GLY A 335 5.41 -21.56 -12.11
C GLY A 335 6.20 -22.62 -12.86
N ALA A 336 6.18 -23.86 -12.38
CA ALA A 336 6.95 -24.99 -12.94
C ALA A 336 6.21 -25.75 -14.07
N GLY A 337 5.15 -25.15 -14.63
CA GLY A 337 4.42 -25.74 -15.76
C GLY A 337 5.26 -25.87 -17.02
N VAL A 338 4.93 -26.82 -17.87
CA VAL A 338 5.61 -27.04 -19.15
C VAL A 338 5.24 -25.91 -20.10
N LYS A 339 6.23 -25.27 -20.72
CA LYS A 339 6.03 -24.08 -21.60
C LYS A 339 5.14 -24.37 -22.79
N GLU A 340 5.24 -25.56 -23.34
CA GLU A 340 4.41 -26.04 -24.44
C GLU A 340 2.93 -26.12 -24.02
N ASP A 341 2.64 -26.66 -22.84
CA ASP A 341 1.27 -26.76 -22.31
C ASP A 341 0.66 -25.38 -22.05
N ILE A 342 1.48 -24.43 -21.55
CA ILE A 342 1.08 -23.04 -21.35
C ILE A 342 0.77 -22.39 -22.71
N ALA A 343 1.62 -22.60 -23.70
CA ALA A 343 1.42 -22.04 -25.06
C ALA A 343 0.15 -22.62 -25.70
N ASP A 344 -0.09 -23.92 -25.56
CA ASP A 344 -1.30 -24.57 -26.07
C ASP A 344 -2.56 -24.05 -25.36
N ARG A 345 -2.48 -23.84 -24.06
CA ARG A 345 -3.59 -23.24 -23.29
C ARG A 345 -3.89 -21.82 -23.73
N VAL A 346 -2.87 -21.00 -23.95
CA VAL A 346 -2.99 -19.65 -24.53
C VAL A 346 -3.64 -19.69 -25.92
N ALA A 347 -3.25 -20.62 -26.77
CA ALA A 347 -3.84 -20.80 -28.10
C ALA A 347 -5.34 -21.20 -28.02
N GLN A 348 -5.70 -22.09 -27.08
CA GLN A 348 -7.10 -22.45 -26.82
C GLN A 348 -7.94 -21.25 -26.44
N ILE A 349 -7.47 -20.39 -25.49
CA ILE A 349 -8.18 -19.20 -25.05
C ILE A 349 -8.33 -18.20 -26.22
N ARG A 350 -7.30 -18.00 -27.04
CA ARG A 350 -7.38 -17.14 -28.24
C ARG A 350 -8.46 -17.62 -29.21
N LYS A 351 -8.53 -18.93 -29.47
CA LYS A 351 -9.56 -19.52 -30.31
C LYS A 351 -10.97 -19.32 -29.73
N GLN A 352 -11.13 -19.41 -28.41
CA GLN A 352 -12.40 -19.13 -27.74
C GLN A 352 -12.81 -17.67 -27.91
N ILE A 353 -11.87 -16.71 -27.83
CA ILE A 353 -12.11 -15.27 -28.07
C ILE A 353 -12.61 -15.02 -29.51
N GLU A 354 -12.07 -15.73 -30.50
CA GLU A 354 -12.45 -15.59 -31.90
C GLU A 354 -13.85 -16.17 -32.19
N THR A 355 -14.24 -17.21 -31.45
CA THR A 355 -15.49 -17.96 -31.71
C THR A 355 -16.67 -17.47 -30.86
N THR A 356 -16.42 -16.78 -29.75
CA THR A 356 -17.50 -16.28 -28.88
C THR A 356 -18.26 -15.13 -29.53
N THR A 357 -19.58 -15.14 -29.39
CA THR A 357 -20.48 -14.07 -29.86
C THR A 357 -20.91 -13.10 -28.76
N SER A 358 -20.56 -13.42 -27.50
CA SER A 358 -20.89 -12.62 -26.32
C SER A 358 -19.76 -11.63 -26.03
N ASP A 359 -20.02 -10.34 -26.07
CA ASP A 359 -19.03 -9.30 -25.72
C ASP A 359 -18.52 -9.45 -24.29
N TYR A 360 -19.40 -9.83 -23.36
CA TYR A 360 -19.03 -10.09 -21.97
C TYR A 360 -18.10 -11.29 -21.81
N ASP A 361 -18.38 -12.40 -22.51
CA ASP A 361 -17.49 -13.57 -22.47
C ASP A 361 -16.15 -13.27 -23.15
N LYS A 362 -16.18 -12.49 -24.23
CA LYS A 362 -14.98 -12.03 -24.91
C LYS A 362 -14.08 -11.21 -24.00
N GLU A 363 -14.64 -10.27 -23.25
CA GLU A 363 -13.91 -9.48 -22.25
C GLU A 363 -13.27 -10.38 -21.19
N LYS A 364 -14.03 -11.33 -20.63
CA LYS A 364 -13.52 -12.26 -19.60
C LYS A 364 -12.48 -13.25 -20.11
N LEU A 365 -12.58 -13.68 -21.36
CA LEU A 365 -11.55 -14.48 -22.00
C LEU A 365 -10.28 -13.67 -22.29
N GLN A 366 -10.41 -12.39 -22.66
CA GLN A 366 -9.28 -11.48 -22.81
C GLN A 366 -8.56 -11.25 -21.49
N GLU A 367 -9.29 -11.05 -20.38
CA GLU A 367 -8.72 -10.96 -19.03
C GLU A 367 -7.94 -12.22 -18.67
N ARG A 368 -8.49 -13.41 -18.88
CA ARG A 368 -7.78 -14.69 -18.66
C ARG A 368 -6.52 -14.82 -19.50
N LEU A 369 -6.63 -14.44 -20.78
CA LEU A 369 -5.49 -14.46 -21.70
C LEU A 369 -4.36 -13.54 -21.20
N GLY A 370 -4.71 -12.31 -20.77
CA GLY A 370 -3.76 -11.36 -20.21
C GLY A 370 -3.03 -11.91 -18.98
N LYS A 371 -3.78 -12.52 -18.05
CA LYS A 371 -3.23 -13.12 -16.83
C LYS A 371 -2.28 -14.29 -17.11
N LEU A 372 -2.59 -15.16 -18.08
CA LEU A 372 -1.78 -16.34 -18.38
C LEU A 372 -0.61 -16.05 -19.32
N ALA A 373 -0.83 -15.21 -20.35
CA ALA A 373 0.19 -14.92 -21.38
C ALA A 373 1.10 -13.76 -21.02
N GLY A 374 0.74 -12.91 -20.07
CA GLY A 374 1.49 -11.72 -19.68
C GLY A 374 2.75 -12.04 -18.85
N GLY A 375 2.76 -13.15 -18.12
CA GLY A 375 3.82 -13.48 -17.17
C GLY A 375 3.86 -12.48 -16.00
N VAL A 376 4.92 -12.58 -15.21
CA VAL A 376 5.23 -11.64 -14.12
C VAL A 376 6.60 -11.02 -14.39
N ALA A 377 6.67 -9.68 -14.41
CA ALA A 377 7.96 -9.00 -14.41
C ALA A 377 8.47 -8.92 -12.97
N VAL A 378 9.63 -9.48 -12.71
CA VAL A 378 10.28 -9.42 -11.40
C VAL A 378 11.39 -8.38 -11.47
N LEU A 379 11.27 -7.34 -10.67
CA LEU A 379 12.30 -6.33 -10.43
C LEU A 379 13.21 -6.83 -9.31
N TYR A 380 14.38 -7.35 -9.67
CA TYR A 380 15.40 -7.75 -8.70
C TYR A 380 16.23 -6.53 -8.32
N VAL A 381 16.10 -6.10 -7.05
CA VAL A 381 16.81 -4.94 -6.52
C VAL A 381 18.15 -5.38 -5.95
N GLY A 382 19.25 -4.85 -6.47
CA GLY A 382 20.60 -5.11 -5.98
C GLY A 382 21.19 -3.92 -5.24
N ALA A 383 21.97 -4.20 -4.16
CA ALA A 383 22.69 -3.19 -3.38
C ALA A 383 23.97 -3.76 -2.73
N GLY A 384 24.82 -2.89 -2.23
CA GLY A 384 26.09 -3.26 -1.58
C GLY A 384 25.97 -3.67 -0.13
N SER A 385 24.86 -3.34 0.53
CA SER A 385 24.58 -3.68 1.93
C SER A 385 23.10 -3.97 2.15
N GLU A 386 22.78 -4.68 3.24
CA GLU A 386 21.39 -4.99 3.61
C GLU A 386 20.56 -3.72 3.90
N ILE A 387 21.18 -2.71 4.50
CA ILE A 387 20.53 -1.42 4.80
C ILE A 387 20.15 -0.72 3.49
N GLU A 388 21.09 -0.63 2.54
CA GLU A 388 20.88 -0.03 1.23
C GLU A 388 19.85 -0.83 0.43
N MET A 389 19.88 -2.17 0.54
CA MET A 389 18.93 -3.07 -0.13
C MET A 389 17.50 -2.77 0.29
N LYS A 390 17.24 -2.70 1.59
CA LYS A 390 15.90 -2.41 2.12
C LYS A 390 15.41 -1.03 1.70
N GLU A 391 16.24 0.01 1.86
CA GLU A 391 15.89 1.38 1.43
C GLU A 391 15.56 1.44 -0.06
N LYS A 392 16.40 0.82 -0.90
CA LYS A 392 16.20 0.82 -2.35
C LYS A 392 14.96 0.02 -2.77
N LYS A 393 14.68 -1.10 -2.08
CA LYS A 393 13.49 -1.91 -2.31
C LYS A 393 12.21 -1.14 -1.98
N ASP A 394 12.14 -0.51 -0.80
CA ASP A 394 11.00 0.31 -0.38
C ASP A 394 10.75 1.42 -1.41
N ARG A 395 11.78 2.12 -1.87
CA ARG A 395 11.72 3.17 -2.87
C ARG A 395 11.25 2.67 -4.26
N VAL A 396 11.65 1.46 -4.66
CA VAL A 396 11.17 0.82 -5.90
C VAL A 396 9.71 0.42 -5.77
N GLU A 397 9.28 -0.09 -4.60
CA GLU A 397 7.88 -0.44 -4.33
C GLU A 397 6.98 0.81 -4.38
N ASP A 398 7.38 1.92 -3.76
CA ASP A 398 6.66 3.20 -3.82
C ASP A 398 6.53 3.70 -5.26
N ALA A 399 7.63 3.70 -6.02
CA ALA A 399 7.63 4.12 -7.41
C ALA A 399 6.75 3.23 -8.30
N LEU A 400 6.72 1.93 -8.07
CA LEU A 400 5.83 0.99 -8.76
C LEU A 400 4.35 1.27 -8.44
N ASN A 401 4.03 1.51 -7.16
CA ASN A 401 2.66 1.82 -6.74
C ASN A 401 2.20 3.17 -7.30
N ALA A 402 3.06 4.18 -7.28
CA ALA A 402 2.79 5.48 -7.89
C ALA A 402 2.53 5.36 -9.41
N THR A 403 3.31 4.55 -10.12
CA THR A 403 3.09 4.32 -11.56
C THR A 403 1.77 3.59 -11.84
N ARG A 404 1.41 2.60 -11.03
CA ARG A 404 0.08 1.95 -11.11
C ARG A 404 -1.05 2.94 -10.86
N ALA A 405 -0.95 3.76 -9.83
CA ALA A 405 -1.91 4.81 -9.53
C ALA A 405 -2.06 5.83 -10.68
N ALA A 406 -0.96 6.17 -11.36
CA ALA A 406 -0.98 7.06 -12.52
C ALA A 406 -1.63 6.41 -13.76
N VAL A 407 -1.42 5.12 -13.99
CA VAL A 407 -2.10 4.37 -15.07
C VAL A 407 -3.60 4.31 -14.81
N GLU A 408 -4.00 4.11 -13.55
CA GLU A 408 -5.40 3.97 -13.14
C GLU A 408 -6.18 5.29 -13.25
N GLU A 409 -5.71 6.36 -12.62
CA GLU A 409 -6.44 7.63 -12.54
C GLU A 409 -5.79 8.79 -13.32
N GLY A 410 -4.62 8.61 -13.93
CA GLY A 410 -3.88 9.66 -14.61
C GLY A 410 -2.93 10.44 -13.71
N TYR A 411 -2.39 11.54 -14.22
CA TYR A 411 -1.38 12.34 -13.55
C TYR A 411 -1.69 13.85 -13.57
N LEU A 412 -1.04 14.57 -12.67
CA LEU A 412 -1.17 16.00 -12.40
C LEU A 412 0.22 16.67 -12.44
N PRO A 413 0.31 18.01 -12.57
CA PRO A 413 1.55 18.73 -12.27
C PRO A 413 1.94 18.48 -10.80
N GLY A 414 3.17 17.99 -10.59
CA GLY A 414 3.69 17.56 -9.30
C GLY A 414 4.18 18.71 -8.42
N GLY A 415 4.88 18.32 -7.32
CA GLY A 415 5.48 19.28 -6.39
C GLY A 415 4.47 20.15 -5.64
N GLY A 416 3.22 19.70 -5.50
CA GLY A 416 2.15 20.42 -4.82
C GLY A 416 1.45 21.50 -5.67
N VAL A 417 1.87 21.69 -6.94
CA VAL A 417 1.29 22.72 -7.83
C VAL A 417 -0.20 22.47 -8.09
N ALA A 418 -0.60 21.21 -8.29
CA ALA A 418 -2.00 20.85 -8.51
C ALA A 418 -2.91 21.32 -7.36
N TYR A 419 -2.47 21.22 -6.10
CA TYR A 419 -3.20 21.72 -4.95
C TYR A 419 -3.30 23.25 -4.95
N ILE A 420 -2.21 23.97 -5.29
CA ILE A 420 -2.25 25.44 -5.40
C ILE A 420 -3.26 25.90 -6.45
N ARG A 421 -3.36 25.20 -7.59
CA ARG A 421 -4.37 25.49 -8.62
C ARG A 421 -5.79 25.14 -8.16
N ALA A 422 -5.93 24.13 -7.30
CA ALA A 422 -7.23 23.74 -6.76
C ALA A 422 -7.80 24.73 -5.73
N VAL A 423 -6.98 25.62 -5.14
CA VAL A 423 -7.45 26.69 -4.24
C VAL A 423 -8.50 27.58 -4.94
N ASP A 424 -8.40 27.75 -6.25
CA ASP A 424 -9.37 28.59 -6.99
C ASP A 424 -10.80 28.03 -6.92
N ALA A 425 -10.97 26.72 -6.78
CA ALA A 425 -12.28 26.09 -6.62
C ALA A 425 -12.96 26.44 -5.29
N LEU A 426 -12.19 26.90 -4.30
CA LEU A 426 -12.69 27.24 -2.97
C LEU A 426 -13.04 28.74 -2.83
N LYS A 427 -12.59 29.62 -3.72
CA LYS A 427 -12.77 31.09 -3.61
C LYS A 427 -14.23 31.53 -3.50
N ASN A 428 -15.12 30.84 -4.21
CA ASN A 428 -16.55 31.18 -4.25
C ASN A 428 -17.41 30.16 -3.48
N LEU A 429 -16.78 29.18 -2.83
CA LEU A 429 -17.49 28.18 -2.05
C LEU A 429 -17.86 28.77 -0.70
N LYS A 430 -19.14 28.66 -0.31
CA LYS A 430 -19.65 29.18 0.96
C LYS A 430 -20.25 28.05 1.79
N GLY A 431 -20.10 28.16 3.10
CA GLY A 431 -20.81 27.35 4.07
C GLY A 431 -22.25 27.83 4.27
N GLU A 432 -23.02 27.07 5.02
CA GLU A 432 -24.36 27.45 5.45
C GLU A 432 -24.32 28.45 6.61
N ASN A 433 -23.18 28.50 7.31
CA ASN A 433 -22.87 29.46 8.38
C ASN A 433 -21.37 29.86 8.35
N ASP A 434 -20.97 30.75 9.26
CA ASP A 434 -19.62 31.28 9.33
C ASP A 434 -18.58 30.21 9.73
N ASP A 435 -18.93 29.28 10.60
CA ASP A 435 -18.04 28.21 11.04
C ASP A 435 -17.80 27.19 9.91
N GLU A 436 -18.84 26.84 9.14
CA GLU A 436 -18.69 26.00 7.94
C GLU A 436 -17.81 26.71 6.89
N THR A 437 -18.00 28.02 6.69
CA THR A 437 -17.15 28.82 5.80
C THR A 437 -15.70 28.85 6.30
N THR A 438 -15.49 28.92 7.61
CA THR A 438 -14.16 28.83 8.23
C THR A 438 -13.54 27.45 7.96
N GLY A 439 -14.32 26.37 8.03
CA GLY A 439 -13.88 25.02 7.63
C GLY A 439 -13.35 24.95 6.20
N ILE A 440 -14.01 25.65 5.26
CA ILE A 440 -13.52 25.77 3.87
C ILE A 440 -12.17 26.50 3.81
N HIS A 441 -12.01 27.58 4.57
CA HIS A 441 -10.75 28.34 4.62
C HIS A 441 -9.60 27.54 5.25
N ILE A 442 -9.90 26.66 6.22
CA ILE A 442 -8.91 25.74 6.81
C ILE A 442 -8.30 24.87 5.72
N VAL A 443 -9.13 24.26 4.87
CA VAL A 443 -8.63 23.42 3.76
C VAL A 443 -7.87 24.26 2.74
N ALA A 444 -8.38 25.43 2.37
CA ALA A 444 -7.70 26.34 1.42
C ALA A 444 -6.28 26.69 1.88
N ARG A 445 -6.06 26.83 3.20
CA ARG A 445 -4.73 27.08 3.77
C ARG A 445 -3.89 25.78 3.84
N ALA A 446 -4.51 24.67 4.22
CA ALA A 446 -3.81 23.41 4.44
C ALA A 446 -3.24 22.81 3.16
N ILE A 447 -3.95 22.91 2.03
CA ILE A 447 -3.49 22.35 0.74
C ILE A 447 -2.27 23.07 0.14
N GLU A 448 -1.84 24.20 0.70
CA GLU A 448 -0.56 24.83 0.37
C GLU A 448 0.64 24.16 1.06
N GLU A 449 0.39 23.43 2.15
CA GLU A 449 1.46 22.95 3.04
C GLU A 449 2.40 21.94 2.40
N PRO A 450 1.96 20.99 1.53
CA PRO A 450 2.87 20.11 0.82
C PRO A 450 3.94 20.86 0.03
N LEU A 451 3.56 21.88 -0.74
CA LEU A 451 4.52 22.70 -1.49
C LEU A 451 5.41 23.54 -0.56
N ARG A 452 4.86 24.08 0.53
CA ARG A 452 5.64 24.80 1.54
C ARG A 452 6.71 23.91 2.15
N GLN A 453 6.35 22.68 2.49
CA GLN A 453 7.29 21.72 3.07
C GLN A 453 8.38 21.30 2.08
N ILE A 454 8.03 21.06 0.81
CA ILE A 454 9.01 20.77 -0.25
C ILE A 454 10.00 21.94 -0.39
N ALA A 455 9.51 23.19 -0.41
CA ALA A 455 10.34 24.38 -0.48
C ALA A 455 11.24 24.53 0.78
N ALA A 456 10.67 24.32 1.97
CA ALA A 456 11.41 24.37 3.24
C ALA A 456 12.54 23.34 3.30
N ASN A 457 12.26 22.09 2.89
CA ASN A 457 13.28 21.04 2.80
C ASN A 457 14.36 21.36 1.75
N ALA A 458 14.04 22.22 0.76
CA ALA A 458 14.99 22.73 -0.21
C ALA A 458 15.77 23.98 0.28
N GLY A 459 15.45 24.51 1.47
CA GLY A 459 16.05 25.71 2.03
C GLY A 459 15.49 27.01 1.45
N VAL A 460 14.28 26.98 0.88
CA VAL A 460 13.63 28.13 0.25
C VAL A 460 12.35 28.49 1.00
N GLU A 461 12.03 29.79 1.08
CA GLU A 461 10.82 30.28 1.74
C GLU A 461 9.56 29.93 0.92
N GLY A 462 8.73 29.04 1.45
CA GLY A 462 7.56 28.49 0.76
C GLY A 462 6.51 29.54 0.39
N SER A 463 6.38 30.63 1.19
CA SER A 463 5.44 31.73 0.91
C SER A 463 5.79 32.46 -0.37
N VAL A 464 7.08 32.71 -0.61
CA VAL A 464 7.59 33.35 -1.83
C VAL A 464 7.35 32.44 -3.05
N VAL A 465 7.60 31.15 -2.89
CA VAL A 465 7.38 30.17 -3.97
C VAL A 465 5.90 30.12 -4.37
N ILE A 466 4.99 30.04 -3.39
CA ILE A 466 3.54 30.01 -3.65
C ILE A 466 3.07 31.29 -4.33
N GLN A 467 3.52 32.46 -3.85
CA GLN A 467 3.14 33.73 -4.48
C GLN A 467 3.56 33.76 -5.94
N LYS A 468 4.80 33.37 -6.25
CA LYS A 468 5.30 33.36 -7.62
C LYS A 468 4.54 32.36 -8.51
N ILE A 469 4.14 31.20 -7.98
CA ILE A 469 3.29 30.24 -8.70
C ILE A 469 1.91 30.83 -8.98
N ARG A 470 1.30 31.57 -8.04
CA ARG A 470 -0.01 32.20 -8.20
C ARG A 470 -0.03 33.33 -9.24
N GLU A 471 1.08 34.04 -9.42
CA GLU A 471 1.25 35.09 -10.44
C GLU A 471 1.22 34.52 -11.87
N HIS A 472 1.48 33.21 -12.02
CA HIS A 472 1.50 32.52 -13.31
C HIS A 472 0.31 31.54 -13.41
N LYS A 473 -0.02 31.12 -14.63
CA LYS A 473 -1.12 30.19 -14.91
C LYS A 473 -0.60 28.82 -15.39
N GLY A 474 -1.52 27.86 -15.49
CA GLY A 474 -1.22 26.53 -16.01
C GLY A 474 -0.32 25.71 -15.08
N ASP A 475 0.56 24.93 -15.68
CA ASP A 475 1.40 23.94 -14.98
C ASP A 475 2.74 24.54 -14.49
N PHE A 476 2.85 25.87 -14.44
CA PHE A 476 4.04 26.57 -13.93
C PHE A 476 4.22 26.31 -12.43
N GLY A 477 5.41 25.89 -12.03
CA GLY A 477 5.72 25.52 -10.66
C GLY A 477 7.21 25.66 -10.33
N TYR A 478 7.59 25.24 -9.14
CA TYR A 478 8.95 25.26 -8.64
C TYR A 478 9.53 23.85 -8.58
N ASN A 479 10.57 23.59 -9.36
CA ASN A 479 11.35 22.37 -9.30
C ASN A 479 12.41 22.47 -8.20
N ALA A 480 12.11 21.92 -7.04
CA ALA A 480 12.99 21.97 -5.88
C ALA A 480 14.33 21.22 -6.06
N ARG A 481 14.44 20.31 -7.07
CA ARG A 481 15.68 19.62 -7.39
C ARG A 481 16.70 20.55 -8.05
N THR A 482 16.24 21.33 -9.05
CA THR A 482 17.11 22.22 -9.86
C THR A 482 17.11 23.66 -9.37
N ASP A 483 16.23 23.99 -8.40
CA ASP A 483 16.02 25.36 -7.90
C ASP A 483 15.52 26.33 -9.00
N GLU A 484 14.65 25.84 -9.89
CA GLU A 484 14.15 26.57 -11.04
C GLU A 484 12.63 26.62 -11.07
N TYR A 485 12.10 27.68 -11.68
CA TYR A 485 10.68 27.79 -11.99
C TYR A 485 10.43 27.37 -13.43
N VAL A 486 9.66 26.31 -13.61
CA VAL A 486 9.45 25.64 -14.89
C VAL A 486 7.99 25.21 -15.10
N ASN A 487 7.65 24.82 -16.34
CA ASN A 487 6.44 24.03 -16.55
C ASN A 487 6.68 22.61 -16.01
N MET A 488 5.95 22.25 -14.95
CA MET A 488 6.15 20.98 -14.23
C MET A 488 5.92 19.76 -15.11
N LEU A 489 4.92 19.80 -16.01
CA LEU A 489 4.62 18.71 -16.91
C LEU A 489 5.69 18.50 -17.98
N GLU A 490 6.27 19.58 -18.50
CA GLU A 490 7.37 19.54 -19.48
C GLU A 490 8.67 19.10 -18.81
N ALA A 491 8.89 19.53 -17.57
CA ALA A 491 10.04 19.12 -16.77
C ALA A 491 9.93 17.69 -16.23
N GLY A 492 8.81 16.99 -16.46
CA GLY A 492 8.59 15.62 -15.99
C GLY A 492 8.34 15.50 -14.47
N VAL A 493 8.05 16.61 -13.79
CA VAL A 493 7.68 16.62 -12.37
C VAL A 493 6.17 16.45 -12.27
N ILE A 494 5.72 15.21 -12.12
CA ILE A 494 4.31 14.83 -12.18
C ILE A 494 3.96 13.90 -11.03
N ASP A 495 2.74 14.08 -10.47
CA ASP A 495 2.21 13.26 -9.38
C ASP A 495 0.98 12.48 -9.86
N PRO A 496 0.75 11.24 -9.40
CA PRO A 496 -0.47 10.50 -9.70
C PRO A 496 -1.70 11.17 -9.08
N THR A 497 -2.78 11.29 -9.86
CA THR A 497 -4.04 11.88 -9.38
C THR A 497 -4.60 11.13 -8.18
N LYS A 498 -4.58 9.79 -8.22
CA LYS A 498 -5.05 8.94 -7.13
C LYS A 498 -4.30 9.23 -5.83
N VAL A 499 -2.97 9.33 -5.89
CA VAL A 499 -2.12 9.63 -4.73
C VAL A 499 -2.49 10.98 -4.11
N ALA A 500 -2.56 12.05 -4.92
CA ALA A 500 -2.93 13.36 -4.42
C ALA A 500 -4.35 13.39 -3.83
N ARG A 501 -5.32 12.77 -4.49
CA ARG A 501 -6.71 12.72 -4.01
C ARG A 501 -6.83 11.96 -2.69
N VAL A 502 -6.31 10.75 -2.61
CA VAL A 502 -6.39 9.88 -1.44
C VAL A 502 -5.68 10.50 -0.24
N ALA A 503 -4.52 11.12 -0.45
CA ALA A 503 -3.79 11.82 0.60
C ALA A 503 -4.64 12.92 1.26
N LEU A 504 -5.34 13.73 0.47
CA LEU A 504 -6.22 14.79 0.99
C LEU A 504 -7.47 14.22 1.69
N GLU A 505 -8.12 13.22 1.09
CA GLU A 505 -9.34 12.59 1.64
C GLU A 505 -9.06 11.96 3.01
N ASN A 506 -7.97 11.19 3.13
CA ASN A 506 -7.59 10.55 4.40
C ASN A 506 -7.14 11.56 5.45
N ALA A 507 -6.35 12.57 5.06
CA ALA A 507 -5.93 13.65 5.94
C ALA A 507 -7.13 14.40 6.54
N ALA A 508 -8.08 14.79 5.70
CA ALA A 508 -9.26 15.53 6.13
C ALA A 508 -10.20 14.68 6.99
N SER A 509 -10.37 13.40 6.65
CA SER A 509 -11.21 12.47 7.43
C SER A 509 -10.74 12.38 8.88
N VAL A 510 -9.46 12.08 9.09
CA VAL A 510 -8.89 11.93 10.44
C VAL A 510 -8.79 13.28 11.15
N ALA A 511 -8.36 14.35 10.45
CA ALA A 511 -8.30 15.68 11.03
C ALA A 511 -9.69 16.19 11.47
N GLY A 512 -10.74 15.92 10.69
CA GLY A 512 -12.12 16.24 11.07
C GLY A 512 -12.55 15.52 12.36
N MET A 513 -12.20 14.25 12.54
CA MET A 513 -12.46 13.52 13.79
C MET A 513 -11.63 14.09 14.94
N PHE A 514 -10.38 14.46 14.70
CA PHE A 514 -9.52 15.08 15.71
C PHE A 514 -10.10 16.40 16.23
N LEU A 515 -10.58 17.28 15.34
CA LEU A 515 -11.17 18.56 15.70
C LEU A 515 -12.47 18.42 16.49
N THR A 516 -13.24 17.36 16.25
CA THR A 516 -14.51 17.08 16.95
C THR A 516 -14.32 16.30 18.25
N THR A 517 -13.08 15.94 18.62
CA THR A 517 -12.78 15.24 19.88
C THR A 517 -12.94 16.19 21.08
N GLU A 518 -13.72 15.79 22.08
CA GLU A 518 -13.96 16.51 23.32
C GLU A 518 -13.36 15.84 24.54
N CYS A 519 -13.25 14.51 24.50
CA CYS A 519 -12.81 13.70 25.63
C CYS A 519 -11.84 12.62 25.18
N GLY A 520 -10.78 12.42 25.95
CA GLY A 520 -9.84 11.31 25.81
C GLY A 520 -9.87 10.41 27.05
N ILE A 521 -9.86 9.11 26.83
CA ILE A 521 -9.89 8.08 27.87
C ILE A 521 -8.69 7.18 27.71
N VAL A 522 -7.82 7.10 28.70
CA VAL A 522 -6.61 6.26 28.70
C VAL A 522 -6.56 5.34 29.89
N ASP A 523 -5.83 4.25 29.78
CA ASP A 523 -5.55 3.36 30.91
C ASP A 523 -4.53 4.00 31.86
N ILE A 524 -4.76 3.89 33.18
CA ILE A 524 -3.77 4.27 34.18
C ILE A 524 -2.74 3.12 34.28
N PRO A 525 -1.43 3.38 34.16
CA PRO A 525 -0.41 2.35 34.35
C PRO A 525 -0.54 1.73 35.74
N GLU A 526 -0.54 0.41 35.82
CA GLU A 526 -0.36 -0.25 37.12
C GLU A 526 1.07 0.06 37.61
N LYS A 527 1.18 0.56 38.84
CA LYS A 527 2.49 0.67 39.48
C LYS A 527 3.05 -0.73 39.61
N GLU A 528 4.19 -0.98 38.98
CA GLU A 528 4.90 -2.23 39.24
C GLU A 528 5.06 -2.42 40.76
N PRO A 529 4.69 -3.58 41.32
CA PRO A 529 4.89 -3.85 42.74
C PRO A 529 6.39 -3.71 43.01
N ALA A 530 6.75 -2.85 43.97
CA ALA A 530 8.13 -2.67 44.36
C ALA A 530 8.75 -4.05 44.66
N ALA A 531 9.87 -4.36 44.01
CA ALA A 531 10.57 -5.62 44.24
C ALA A 531 10.77 -5.80 45.75
N PRO A 532 10.44 -6.98 46.31
CA PRO A 532 10.59 -7.20 47.74
C PRO A 532 12.03 -6.93 48.12
N ALA A 533 12.23 -6.03 49.10
CA ALA A 533 13.56 -5.73 49.61
C ALA A 533 14.21 -7.04 50.05
N MET A 534 15.36 -7.40 49.50
CA MET A 534 16.14 -8.53 49.96
C MET A 534 16.45 -8.32 51.43
N PRO A 535 16.18 -9.27 52.33
CA PRO A 535 16.58 -9.17 53.71
C PRO A 535 18.09 -9.07 53.74
N ALA A 536 18.61 -8.01 54.37
CA ALA A 536 20.01 -7.86 54.65
C ALA A 536 20.48 -9.06 55.46
N GLY A 537 21.19 -9.99 54.80
CA GLY A 537 21.77 -11.15 55.41
C GLY A 537 22.77 -10.70 56.47
N GLY A 538 22.39 -10.89 57.73
CA GLY A 538 23.33 -10.74 58.83
C GLY A 538 24.47 -11.73 58.71
N MET A 539 25.66 -11.22 58.59
CA MET A 539 26.87 -12.00 58.89
C MET A 539 26.87 -12.30 60.38
N MET A 540 26.91 -13.55 60.76
CA MET A 540 27.62 -14.10 61.92
C MET A 540 28.40 -15.30 61.44
#